data_482372ee39a4aa12dd998c116b40e6f8
#
_entry.id   482372ee39a4aa12dd998c116b40e6f8
#
_cell.length_a   1.000
_cell.length_b   1.000
_cell.length_c   1.000
_cell.angle_alpha   90.00
_cell.angle_beta   90.00
_cell.angle_gamma   90.00
#
_symmetry.space_group_name_H-M   'P 1'
#
loop_
_entity.id
_entity.type
_entity.pdbx_description
1 polymer ?
#
loop_
_entity_poly.entity_id
_entity_poly.type
_entity_poly.pdbx_seq_one_letter_code
_entity_poly.pdbx_strand_id
1 'polypeptide(L)'
;MSKIIAVTSGKGGTGKSTVCSGLGYTLAKQGHRTLLIELDFGLRCLDIIFGIEKKIEYDLGDVLNGRKQPLDAVTQVPMAANLNLLCAPKTLTHVTAEQIVDICRSVKKYFDYIIIDTGAGINSHVFDIVEQANLILIISTPDPVCIRDASLMSDEFYNRGNKSQRLIINKISKKVIGDALVNNLDEIIDRIGVQLIGVIPDDFKMTVATGKGNPIPTDSAALKAFDAISKRLVGDFVPLTVKTS
;
A
#
# COMPACT_ATOMS: atom_id res chain seq x y z
N MET A 1 -8.22 17.77 -5.86
CA MET A 1 -7.11 17.21 -6.69
C MET A 1 -6.86 15.77 -6.24
N SER A 2 -6.67 14.85 -7.17
CA SER A 2 -6.32 13.46 -6.85
C SER A 2 -4.99 13.39 -6.10
N LYS A 3 -4.90 12.56 -5.06
CA LYS A 3 -3.68 12.31 -4.29
C LYS A 3 -3.09 10.96 -4.66
N ILE A 4 -1.87 10.95 -5.15
CA ILE A 4 -1.11 9.74 -5.49
C ILE A 4 -0.29 9.33 -4.27
N ILE A 5 -0.47 8.11 -3.79
CA ILE A 5 0.22 7.52 -2.64
C ILE A 5 0.96 6.29 -3.11
N ALA A 6 2.27 6.27 -2.95
CA ALA A 6 3.06 5.06 -3.21
C ALA A 6 3.28 4.29 -1.90
N VAL A 7 3.05 3.00 -1.93
CA VAL A 7 3.31 2.08 -0.80
C VAL A 7 4.49 1.21 -1.15
N THR A 8 5.53 1.28 -0.33
CA THR A 8 6.80 0.61 -0.59
C THR A 8 7.41 -0.02 0.65
N SER A 9 8.37 -0.91 0.49
CA SER A 9 9.13 -1.51 1.58
C SER A 9 10.47 -2.07 1.08
N GLY A 10 11.49 -2.00 1.92
CA GLY A 10 12.82 -2.52 1.60
C GLY A 10 12.88 -4.04 1.43
N LYS A 11 11.91 -4.79 1.98
CA LYS A 11 11.92 -6.27 2.01
C LYS A 11 10.56 -6.83 1.60
N GLY A 12 10.57 -8.02 0.96
CA GLY A 12 9.36 -8.80 0.71
C GLY A 12 8.72 -9.31 2.00
N GLY A 13 7.39 -9.53 1.97
CA GLY A 13 6.67 -10.10 3.12
C GLY A 13 6.32 -9.11 4.24
N THR A 14 6.65 -7.83 4.13
CA THR A 14 6.23 -6.78 5.10
C THR A 14 4.74 -6.51 5.11
N GLY A 15 4.00 -6.96 4.08
CA GLY A 15 2.56 -6.77 3.96
C GLY A 15 2.14 -5.54 3.15
N LYS A 16 2.95 -5.06 2.21
CA LYS A 16 2.61 -3.92 1.34
C LYS A 16 1.23 -4.04 0.71
N SER A 17 0.98 -5.11 -0.05
CA SER A 17 -0.28 -5.33 -0.76
C SER A 17 -1.47 -5.48 0.20
N THR A 18 -1.24 -6.07 1.38
CA THR A 18 -2.24 -6.11 2.46
C THR A 18 -2.55 -4.70 2.97
N VAL A 19 -1.52 -3.83 3.11
CA VAL A 19 -1.70 -2.42 3.49
C VAL A 19 -2.42 -1.66 2.38
N CYS A 20 -2.03 -1.84 1.12
CA CYS A 20 -2.71 -1.23 -0.04
C CYS A 20 -4.19 -1.61 -0.07
N SER A 21 -4.50 -2.89 0.09
CA SER A 21 -5.88 -3.39 0.08
C SER A 21 -6.71 -2.83 1.23
N GLY A 22 -6.15 -2.81 2.45
CA GLY A 22 -6.83 -2.28 3.64
C GLY A 22 -7.09 -0.77 3.55
N LEU A 23 -6.09 0.01 3.13
CA LEU A 23 -6.24 1.45 2.93
C LEU A 23 -7.20 1.78 1.79
N GLY A 24 -7.08 1.09 0.65
CA GLY A 24 -7.99 1.27 -0.48
C GLY A 24 -9.44 0.98 -0.08
N TYR A 25 -9.67 -0.11 0.63
CA TYR A 25 -10.99 -0.48 1.13
C TYR A 25 -11.57 0.56 2.09
N THR A 26 -10.78 1.03 3.07
CA THR A 26 -11.28 1.99 4.08
C THR A 26 -11.50 3.38 3.49
N LEU A 27 -10.64 3.88 2.61
CA LEU A 27 -10.86 5.13 1.86
C LEU A 27 -12.15 5.05 1.02
N ALA A 28 -12.36 3.94 0.31
CA ALA A 28 -13.57 3.75 -0.48
C ALA A 28 -14.83 3.69 0.39
N LYS A 29 -14.76 3.06 1.56
CA LYS A 29 -15.86 3.04 2.55
C LYS A 29 -16.16 4.41 3.15
N GLN A 30 -15.16 5.29 3.23
CA GLN A 30 -15.32 6.70 3.64
C GLN A 30 -15.88 7.60 2.51
N GLY A 31 -16.20 7.01 1.34
CA GLY A 31 -16.82 7.71 0.21
C GLY A 31 -15.84 8.21 -0.85
N HIS A 32 -14.54 8.00 -0.69
CA HIS A 32 -13.54 8.45 -1.65
C HIS A 32 -13.40 7.48 -2.82
N ARG A 33 -13.43 7.99 -4.05
CA ARG A 33 -13.15 7.20 -5.26
C ARG A 33 -11.68 6.82 -5.27
N THR A 34 -11.41 5.55 -5.09
CA THR A 34 -10.05 5.03 -4.87
C THR A 34 -9.67 4.03 -5.96
N LEU A 35 -8.50 4.21 -6.55
CA LEU A 35 -7.86 3.29 -7.48
C LEU A 35 -6.61 2.70 -6.84
N LEU A 36 -6.51 1.38 -6.84
CA LEU A 36 -5.26 0.66 -6.58
C LEU A 36 -4.60 0.35 -7.91
N ILE A 37 -3.30 0.62 -8.02
CA ILE A 37 -2.47 0.20 -9.16
C ILE A 37 -1.42 -0.76 -8.63
N GLU A 38 -1.44 -1.99 -9.12
CA GLU A 38 -0.51 -3.02 -8.72
C GLU A 38 0.68 -3.08 -9.68
N LEU A 39 1.89 -2.98 -9.13
CA LEU A 39 3.14 -3.01 -9.90
C LEU A 39 4.05 -4.19 -9.52
N ASP A 40 3.54 -5.19 -8.81
CA ASP A 40 4.28 -6.43 -8.51
C ASP A 40 4.09 -7.43 -9.66
N PHE A 41 4.84 -7.20 -10.75
CA PHE A 41 4.72 -7.95 -12.00
C PHE A 41 5.08 -9.43 -11.84
N GLY A 42 4.20 -10.29 -12.29
CA GLY A 42 4.35 -11.74 -12.21
C GLY A 42 3.92 -12.36 -10.87
N LEU A 43 3.82 -11.55 -9.81
CA LEU A 43 3.43 -12.00 -8.47
C LEU A 43 2.17 -11.27 -7.97
N ARG A 44 1.30 -10.88 -8.90
CA ARG A 44 0.09 -10.13 -8.54
C ARG A 44 -0.73 -10.87 -7.48
N CYS A 45 -1.28 -10.11 -6.54
CA CYS A 45 -1.99 -10.66 -5.39
C CYS A 45 -3.24 -9.86 -4.99
N LEU A 46 -3.41 -8.63 -5.45
CA LEU A 46 -4.57 -7.81 -5.07
C LEU A 46 -5.89 -8.38 -5.61
N ASP A 47 -5.89 -9.00 -6.78
CA ASP A 47 -7.06 -9.70 -7.31
C ASP A 47 -7.47 -10.90 -6.45
N ILE A 48 -6.49 -11.65 -5.90
CA ILE A 48 -6.71 -12.75 -4.96
C ILE A 48 -7.25 -12.21 -3.64
N ILE A 49 -6.61 -11.18 -3.08
CA ILE A 49 -7.01 -10.53 -1.83
C ILE A 49 -8.48 -10.07 -1.89
N PHE A 50 -8.92 -9.60 -3.05
CA PHE A 50 -10.31 -9.15 -3.25
C PHE A 50 -11.24 -10.21 -3.83
N GLY A 51 -10.77 -11.43 -4.16
CA GLY A 51 -11.57 -12.52 -4.73
C GLY A 51 -12.15 -12.19 -6.10
N ILE A 52 -11.44 -11.43 -6.92
CA ILE A 52 -11.91 -10.95 -8.23
C ILE A 52 -11.08 -11.46 -9.42
N GLU A 53 -10.23 -12.48 -9.24
CA GLU A 53 -9.35 -13.00 -10.30
C GLU A 53 -10.08 -13.33 -11.59
N LYS A 54 -11.31 -13.84 -11.48
CA LYS A 54 -12.18 -14.20 -12.63
C LYS A 54 -12.87 -13.00 -13.28
N LYS A 55 -12.81 -11.81 -12.65
CA LYS A 55 -13.42 -10.58 -13.15
C LYS A 55 -12.43 -9.68 -13.89
N ILE A 56 -11.14 -9.97 -13.80
CA ILE A 56 -10.10 -9.21 -14.49
C ILE A 56 -10.13 -9.60 -15.97
N GLU A 57 -10.65 -8.72 -16.79
CA GLU A 57 -10.71 -8.87 -18.25
C GLU A 57 -9.44 -8.34 -18.92
N TYR A 58 -9.00 -7.17 -18.48
CA TYR A 58 -7.77 -6.49 -18.93
C TYR A 58 -6.93 -6.09 -17.73
N ASP A 59 -5.63 -6.00 -17.94
CA ASP A 59 -4.67 -5.63 -16.91
C ASP A 59 -3.71 -4.52 -17.38
N LEU A 60 -2.78 -4.14 -16.52
CA LEU A 60 -1.79 -3.10 -16.82
C LEU A 60 -0.93 -3.47 -18.05
N GLY A 61 -0.69 -4.75 -18.32
CA GLY A 61 0.03 -5.20 -19.51
C GLY A 61 -0.71 -4.87 -20.81
N ASP A 62 -2.05 -4.91 -20.80
CA ASP A 62 -2.86 -4.48 -21.97
C ASP A 62 -2.74 -2.98 -22.22
N VAL A 63 -2.66 -2.20 -21.14
CA VAL A 63 -2.45 -0.74 -21.22
C VAL A 63 -1.06 -0.42 -21.73
N LEU A 64 -0.03 -1.04 -21.17
CA LEU A 64 1.38 -0.82 -21.58
C LEU A 64 1.66 -1.19 -23.02
N ASN A 65 0.95 -2.20 -23.54
CA ASN A 65 1.03 -2.62 -24.94
C ASN A 65 0.09 -1.84 -25.88
N GLY A 66 -0.59 -0.81 -25.38
CA GLY A 66 -1.49 0.02 -26.19
C GLY A 66 -2.78 -0.68 -26.64
N ARG A 67 -3.09 -1.86 -26.12
CA ARG A 67 -4.32 -2.61 -26.46
C ARG A 67 -5.56 -2.01 -25.83
N LYS A 68 -5.41 -1.37 -24.69
CA LYS A 68 -6.51 -0.75 -23.92
C LYS A 68 -6.11 0.62 -23.37
N GLN A 69 -7.11 1.50 -23.19
CA GLN A 69 -6.89 2.71 -22.41
C GLN A 69 -6.86 2.36 -20.91
N PRO A 70 -6.17 3.14 -20.06
CA PRO A 70 -6.08 2.84 -18.64
C PRO A 70 -7.43 2.59 -17.94
N LEU A 71 -8.46 3.39 -18.25
CA LEU A 71 -9.79 3.23 -17.65
C LEU A 71 -10.52 1.95 -18.09
N ASP A 72 -10.25 1.45 -19.29
CA ASP A 72 -10.87 0.23 -19.79
C ASP A 72 -10.34 -1.03 -19.10
N ALA A 73 -9.13 -0.95 -18.51
CA ALA A 73 -8.48 -2.02 -17.78
C ALA A 73 -8.73 -1.95 -16.27
N VAL A 74 -9.45 -0.90 -15.80
CA VAL A 74 -9.82 -0.78 -14.38
C VAL A 74 -11.01 -1.67 -14.08
N THR A 75 -10.87 -2.52 -13.05
CA THR A 75 -11.92 -3.41 -12.56
C THR A 75 -12.46 -2.89 -11.22
N GLN A 76 -13.79 -2.75 -11.11
CA GLN A 76 -14.43 -2.41 -9.84
C GLN A 76 -14.34 -3.57 -8.85
N VAL A 77 -13.98 -3.28 -7.60
CA VAL A 77 -13.95 -4.25 -6.50
C VAL A 77 -15.32 -4.30 -5.82
N PRO A 78 -16.05 -5.44 -5.86
CA PRO A 78 -17.44 -5.48 -5.36
C PRO A 78 -17.60 -5.23 -3.87
N MET A 79 -16.53 -5.41 -3.08
CA MET A 79 -16.55 -5.21 -1.63
C MET A 79 -16.78 -3.76 -1.22
N ALA A 80 -16.48 -2.78 -2.10
CA ALA A 80 -16.72 -1.37 -1.86
C ALA A 80 -16.98 -0.64 -3.19
N ALA A 81 -18.11 0.05 -3.30
CA ALA A 81 -18.56 0.68 -4.55
C ALA A 81 -17.54 1.68 -5.15
N ASN A 82 -16.76 2.36 -4.30
CA ASN A 82 -15.78 3.35 -4.73
C ASN A 82 -14.35 2.79 -4.86
N LEU A 83 -14.18 1.46 -4.71
CA LEU A 83 -12.87 0.82 -4.83
C LEU A 83 -12.70 0.21 -6.22
N ASN A 84 -11.56 0.50 -6.83
CA ASN A 84 -11.20 0.04 -8.15
C ASN A 84 -9.75 -0.48 -8.16
N LEU A 85 -9.44 -1.40 -9.06
CA LEU A 85 -8.14 -2.03 -9.19
C LEU A 85 -7.71 -2.06 -10.66
N LEU A 86 -6.49 -1.62 -10.91
CA LEU A 86 -5.74 -1.88 -12.13
C LEU A 86 -4.65 -2.90 -11.78
N CYS A 87 -4.88 -4.15 -12.15
CA CYS A 87 -4.02 -5.27 -11.83
C CYS A 87 -2.70 -5.24 -12.59
N ALA A 88 -1.64 -5.74 -11.97
CA ALA A 88 -0.41 -6.09 -12.67
C ALA A 88 -0.65 -7.23 -13.69
N PRO A 89 0.11 -7.32 -14.78
CA PRO A 89 0.09 -8.46 -15.67
C PRO A 89 0.64 -9.72 -14.97
N LYS A 90 0.13 -10.89 -15.38
CA LYS A 90 0.62 -12.19 -14.88
C LYS A 90 2.03 -12.53 -15.39
N THR A 91 2.47 -11.87 -16.44
CA THR A 91 3.81 -12.06 -17.02
C THR A 91 4.72 -10.92 -16.61
N LEU A 92 6.01 -11.22 -16.49
CA LEU A 92 7.01 -10.18 -16.26
C LEU A 92 7.01 -9.21 -17.45
N THR A 93 6.76 -7.94 -17.14
CA THR A 93 6.72 -6.86 -18.12
C THR A 93 7.60 -5.74 -17.61
N HIS A 94 8.39 -5.14 -18.48
CA HIS A 94 9.16 -3.96 -18.16
C HIS A 94 8.25 -2.73 -18.25
N VAL A 95 8.25 -1.89 -17.22
CA VAL A 95 7.51 -0.64 -17.19
C VAL A 95 8.45 0.50 -16.81
N THR A 96 8.31 1.67 -17.42
CA THR A 96 9.09 2.85 -17.03
C THR A 96 8.30 3.72 -16.04
N ALA A 97 9.02 4.57 -15.31
CA ALA A 97 8.38 5.54 -14.42
C ALA A 97 7.46 6.50 -15.19
N GLU A 98 7.88 6.95 -16.38
CA GLU A 98 7.07 7.82 -17.23
C GLU A 98 5.74 7.17 -17.62
N GLN A 99 5.75 5.89 -17.98
CA GLN A 99 4.52 5.17 -18.30
C GLN A 99 3.54 5.14 -17.13
N ILE A 100 4.02 4.92 -15.90
CA ILE A 100 3.17 4.96 -14.70
C ILE A 100 2.65 6.37 -14.43
N VAL A 101 3.49 7.39 -14.60
CA VAL A 101 3.08 8.81 -14.48
C VAL A 101 1.98 9.15 -15.49
N ASP A 102 2.10 8.73 -16.74
CA ASP A 102 1.12 8.99 -17.79
C ASP A 102 -0.19 8.25 -17.51
N ILE A 103 -0.14 7.02 -17.03
CA ILE A 103 -1.32 6.28 -16.58
C ILE A 103 -2.01 7.03 -15.44
N CYS A 104 -1.27 7.40 -14.38
CA CYS A 104 -1.82 8.18 -13.26
C CYS A 104 -2.43 9.49 -13.74
N ARG A 105 -1.75 10.21 -14.64
CA ARG A 105 -2.25 11.48 -15.22
C ARG A 105 -3.56 11.30 -15.98
N SER A 106 -3.69 10.22 -16.74
CA SER A 106 -4.89 9.94 -17.53
C SER A 106 -6.12 9.64 -16.67
N VAL A 107 -5.92 8.99 -15.51
CA VAL A 107 -7.01 8.55 -14.63
C VAL A 107 -7.31 9.49 -13.46
N LYS A 108 -6.41 10.43 -13.12
CA LYS A 108 -6.51 11.27 -11.90
C LYS A 108 -7.83 12.07 -11.77
N LYS A 109 -8.51 12.41 -12.86
CA LYS A 109 -9.79 13.16 -12.79
C LYS A 109 -10.97 12.30 -12.32
N TYR A 110 -10.81 10.97 -12.33
CA TYR A 110 -11.86 10.02 -11.96
C TYR A 110 -11.74 9.52 -10.52
N PHE A 111 -10.56 9.66 -9.90
CA PHE A 111 -10.27 9.14 -8.57
C PHE A 111 -9.79 10.25 -7.63
N ASP A 112 -10.19 10.16 -6.37
CA ASP A 112 -9.74 11.08 -5.32
C ASP A 112 -8.39 10.61 -4.76
N TYR A 113 -8.18 9.28 -4.70
CA TYR A 113 -6.94 8.64 -4.29
C TYR A 113 -6.50 7.59 -5.30
N ILE A 114 -5.20 7.60 -5.62
CA ILE A 114 -4.54 6.55 -6.38
C ILE A 114 -3.46 5.97 -5.47
N ILE A 115 -3.57 4.70 -5.11
CA ILE A 115 -2.57 4.00 -4.29
C ILE A 115 -1.79 3.06 -5.21
N ILE A 116 -0.47 3.22 -5.23
CA ILE A 116 0.44 2.40 -6.03
C ILE A 116 1.06 1.36 -5.10
N ASP A 117 0.76 0.08 -5.34
CA ASP A 117 1.42 -1.06 -4.69
C ASP A 117 2.69 -1.41 -5.47
N THR A 118 3.85 -1.03 -4.95
CA THR A 118 5.12 -1.25 -5.63
C THR A 118 5.65 -2.66 -5.38
N GLY A 119 6.56 -3.13 -6.23
CA GLY A 119 7.38 -4.29 -5.89
C GLY A 119 8.20 -4.06 -4.62
N ALA A 120 8.72 -5.13 -4.02
CA ALA A 120 9.59 -5.05 -2.86
C ALA A 120 11.04 -4.77 -3.27
N GLY A 121 11.80 -4.15 -2.37
CA GLY A 121 13.24 -4.01 -2.48
C GLY A 121 13.71 -2.60 -2.78
N ILE A 122 15.01 -2.43 -2.59
CA ILE A 122 15.74 -1.16 -2.79
C ILE A 122 16.36 -1.23 -4.18
N ASN A 123 15.67 -0.70 -5.18
CA ASN A 123 16.18 -0.62 -6.56
C ASN A 123 15.74 0.67 -7.25
N SER A 124 16.52 1.11 -8.24
CA SER A 124 16.29 2.39 -8.93
C SER A 124 14.89 2.50 -9.53
N HIS A 125 14.37 1.42 -10.08
CA HIS A 125 13.07 1.39 -10.72
C HIS A 125 11.92 1.73 -9.75
N VAL A 126 11.95 1.17 -8.53
CA VAL A 126 10.97 1.52 -7.48
C VAL A 126 11.10 2.99 -7.11
N PHE A 127 12.31 3.50 -6.95
CA PHE A 127 12.54 4.91 -6.60
C PHE A 127 11.98 5.85 -7.67
N ASP A 128 12.26 5.59 -8.95
CA ASP A 128 11.83 6.45 -10.06
C ASP A 128 10.29 6.53 -10.16
N ILE A 129 9.58 5.42 -9.92
CA ILE A 129 8.11 5.39 -9.88
C ILE A 129 7.58 6.17 -8.67
N VAL A 130 8.19 5.96 -7.50
CA VAL A 130 7.72 6.50 -6.22
C VAL A 130 7.96 8.01 -6.11
N GLU A 131 8.99 8.55 -6.76
CA GLU A 131 9.29 9.98 -6.80
C GLU A 131 8.12 10.85 -7.30
N GLN A 132 7.24 10.29 -8.10
CA GLN A 132 6.09 11.00 -8.66
C GLN A 132 4.87 11.01 -7.71
N ALA A 133 4.94 10.31 -6.59
CA ALA A 133 3.86 10.27 -5.61
C ALA A 133 3.81 11.56 -4.76
N ASN A 134 2.59 11.96 -4.37
CA ASN A 134 2.39 13.05 -3.42
C ASN A 134 2.78 12.66 -1.98
N LEU A 135 2.75 11.36 -1.70
CA LEU A 135 3.08 10.79 -0.41
C LEU A 135 3.66 9.39 -0.58
N ILE A 136 4.73 9.10 0.13
CA ILE A 136 5.34 7.77 0.21
C ILE A 136 4.97 7.15 1.57
N LEU A 137 4.37 5.97 1.56
CA LEU A 137 4.16 5.15 2.74
C LEU A 137 5.22 4.05 2.76
N ILE A 138 6.14 4.14 3.72
CA ILE A 138 7.16 3.13 3.96
C ILE A 138 6.60 2.13 4.95
N ILE A 139 6.54 0.86 4.54
CA ILE A 139 6.04 -0.24 5.37
C ILE A 139 7.23 -0.97 5.98
N SER A 140 7.27 -1.03 7.31
CA SER A 140 8.20 -1.85 8.06
C SER A 140 7.46 -2.81 8.99
N THR A 141 8.16 -3.81 9.45
CA THR A 141 7.75 -4.68 10.56
C THR A 141 8.78 -4.51 11.68
N PRO A 142 8.52 -4.98 12.91
CA PRO A 142 9.49 -4.91 14.02
C PRO A 142 10.73 -5.81 13.83
N ASP A 143 10.91 -6.40 12.67
CA ASP A 143 12.11 -7.16 12.31
C ASP A 143 13.31 -6.22 12.09
N PRO A 144 14.48 -6.46 12.71
CA PRO A 144 15.65 -5.59 12.59
C PRO A 144 16.13 -5.37 11.15
N VAL A 145 15.99 -6.38 10.27
CA VAL A 145 16.36 -6.25 8.86
C VAL A 145 15.38 -5.34 8.13
N CYS A 146 14.07 -5.49 8.41
CA CYS A 146 13.05 -4.61 7.83
C CYS A 146 13.21 -3.15 8.28
N ILE A 147 13.60 -2.92 9.54
CA ILE A 147 13.86 -1.58 10.09
C ILE A 147 15.05 -0.95 9.38
N ARG A 148 16.18 -1.67 9.27
CA ARG A 148 17.37 -1.21 8.54
C ARG A 148 17.06 -0.89 7.09
N ASP A 149 16.37 -1.78 6.39
CA ASP A 149 16.05 -1.60 4.99
C ASP A 149 15.08 -0.43 4.76
N ALA A 150 14.14 -0.21 5.69
CA ALA A 150 13.24 0.96 5.67
C ALA A 150 14.01 2.27 5.90
N SER A 151 15.00 2.30 6.80
CA SER A 151 15.87 3.46 7.02
C SER A 151 16.66 3.79 5.76
N LEU A 152 17.35 2.81 5.16
CA LEU A 152 18.09 3.01 3.90
C LEU A 152 17.19 3.55 2.77
N MET A 153 15.97 3.05 2.68
CA MET A 153 14.99 3.49 1.70
C MET A 153 14.54 4.92 1.95
N SER A 154 14.29 5.28 3.20
CA SER A 154 13.95 6.65 3.60
C SER A 154 15.05 7.64 3.26
N ASP A 155 16.31 7.30 3.58
CA ASP A 155 17.48 8.13 3.30
C ASP A 155 17.62 8.36 1.78
N GLU A 156 17.44 7.33 0.97
CA GLU A 156 17.51 7.44 -0.48
C GLU A 156 16.41 8.35 -1.04
N PHE A 157 15.15 8.22 -0.59
CA PHE A 157 14.08 9.13 -0.98
C PHE A 157 14.38 10.58 -0.56
N TYR A 158 14.91 10.78 0.65
CA TYR A 158 15.28 12.10 1.13
C TYR A 158 16.38 12.72 0.28
N ASN A 159 17.41 11.95 -0.06
CA ASN A 159 18.54 12.39 -0.90
C ASN A 159 18.09 12.76 -2.32
N ARG A 160 17.06 12.07 -2.86
CA ARG A 160 16.41 12.40 -4.14
C ARG A 160 15.43 13.58 -4.06
N GLY A 161 15.30 14.22 -2.88
CA GLY A 161 14.45 15.39 -2.69
C GLY A 161 13.02 15.10 -2.27
N ASN A 162 12.61 13.83 -2.15
CA ASN A 162 11.27 13.47 -1.69
C ASN A 162 11.20 13.42 -0.17
N LYS A 163 10.61 14.47 0.43
CA LYS A 163 10.46 14.63 1.89
C LYS A 163 9.07 14.24 2.39
N SER A 164 8.12 13.95 1.50
CA SER A 164 6.76 13.57 1.86
C SER A 164 6.66 12.09 2.17
N GLN A 165 7.22 11.67 3.30
CA GLN A 165 7.27 10.28 3.74
C GLN A 165 6.47 10.08 5.03
N ARG A 166 5.83 8.90 5.19
CA ARG A 166 5.20 8.45 6.43
C ARG A 166 5.50 6.97 6.65
N LEU A 167 5.67 6.60 7.91
CA LEU A 167 5.93 5.22 8.32
C LEU A 167 4.64 4.52 8.74
N ILE A 168 4.46 3.28 8.29
CA ILE A 168 3.49 2.34 8.84
C ILE A 168 4.27 1.15 9.41
N ILE A 169 4.06 0.85 10.69
CA ILE A 169 4.62 -0.34 11.33
C ILE A 169 3.54 -1.42 11.30
N ASN A 170 3.79 -2.49 10.55
CA ASN A 170 2.85 -3.58 10.33
C ASN A 170 3.22 -4.83 11.15
N LYS A 171 2.25 -5.73 11.37
CA LYS A 171 2.39 -7.01 12.06
C LYS A 171 2.87 -6.86 13.51
N ILE A 172 2.32 -5.88 14.21
CA ILE A 172 2.61 -5.69 15.63
C ILE A 172 1.81 -6.68 16.47
N SER A 173 2.52 -7.41 17.33
CA SER A 173 1.92 -8.26 18.37
C SER A 173 2.57 -8.00 19.73
N LYS A 174 1.87 -8.34 20.84
CA LYS A 174 2.41 -8.21 22.20
C LYS A 174 3.72 -8.97 22.40
N LYS A 175 3.87 -10.11 21.72
CA LYS A 175 5.07 -10.94 21.80
C LYS A 175 6.31 -10.30 21.18
N VAL A 176 6.12 -9.34 20.28
CA VAL A 176 7.21 -8.67 19.56
C VAL A 176 7.65 -7.40 20.27
N ILE A 177 6.72 -6.72 20.95
CA ILE A 177 7.00 -5.53 21.77
C ILE A 177 7.20 -6.01 23.20
N GLY A 178 8.41 -5.89 23.72
CA GLY A 178 8.74 -6.16 25.11
C GLY A 178 9.51 -7.46 25.37
N ASP A 179 9.43 -8.47 24.48
CA ASP A 179 10.06 -9.75 24.79
C ASP A 179 11.37 -10.05 24.05
N ALA A 180 11.72 -9.40 22.94
CA ALA A 180 12.97 -9.83 22.32
C ALA A 180 13.54 -8.98 21.15
N LEU A 181 12.79 -8.26 20.34
CA LEU A 181 13.32 -7.70 19.11
C LEU A 181 13.41 -6.18 19.11
N VAL A 182 12.51 -5.50 19.82
CA VAL A 182 12.46 -4.03 19.91
C VAL A 182 11.90 -3.64 21.29
N ASN A 183 12.58 -2.74 21.99
CA ASN A 183 12.15 -2.32 23.34
C ASN A 183 10.82 -1.55 23.32
N ASN A 184 10.61 -0.73 22.28
CA ASN A 184 9.39 0.05 22.09
C ASN A 184 9.27 0.51 20.63
N LEU A 185 8.13 1.11 20.28
CA LEU A 185 7.88 1.66 18.94
C LEU A 185 8.74 2.89 18.62
N ASP A 186 9.11 3.67 19.63
CA ASP A 186 9.92 4.89 19.46
C ASP A 186 11.29 4.53 18.90
N GLU A 187 11.89 3.42 19.35
CA GLU A 187 13.13 2.90 18.79
C GLU A 187 13.05 2.61 17.28
N ILE A 188 11.92 2.08 16.80
CA ILE A 188 11.70 1.83 15.36
C ILE A 188 11.59 3.16 14.61
N ILE A 189 10.82 4.10 15.16
CA ILE A 189 10.60 5.41 14.55
C ILE A 189 11.92 6.18 14.44
N ASP A 190 12.70 6.19 15.53
CA ASP A 190 13.98 6.90 15.58
C ASP A 190 15.00 6.30 14.62
N ARG A 191 15.06 4.98 14.51
CA ARG A 191 15.97 4.29 13.58
C ARG A 191 15.63 4.53 12.11
N ILE A 192 14.35 4.61 11.78
CA ILE A 192 13.91 4.82 10.38
C ILE A 192 13.92 6.32 10.04
N GLY A 193 13.77 7.21 11.03
CA GLY A 193 13.80 8.65 10.83
C GLY A 193 12.55 9.22 10.11
N VAL A 194 11.43 8.50 10.09
CA VAL A 194 10.20 8.88 9.39
C VAL A 194 9.02 8.97 10.35
N GLN A 195 8.24 10.04 10.22
CA GLN A 195 7.04 10.24 11.04
C GLN A 195 6.04 9.10 10.88
N LEU A 196 5.65 8.50 12.00
CA LEU A 196 4.66 7.43 12.05
C LEU A 196 3.26 7.96 11.71
N ILE A 197 2.56 7.29 10.80
CA ILE A 197 1.14 7.55 10.51
C ILE A 197 0.22 6.48 11.10
N GLY A 198 0.73 5.29 11.37
CA GLY A 198 -0.08 4.25 11.98
C GLY A 198 0.66 2.95 12.26
N VAL A 199 0.02 2.15 13.10
CA VAL A 199 0.48 0.83 13.51
C VAL A 199 -0.63 -0.16 13.22
N ILE A 200 -0.28 -1.26 12.56
CA ILE A 200 -1.24 -2.30 12.18
C ILE A 200 -0.90 -3.56 12.98
N PRO A 201 -1.83 -4.06 13.79
CA PRO A 201 -1.62 -5.27 14.54
C PRO A 201 -1.55 -6.51 13.62
N ASP A 202 -0.85 -7.54 14.07
CA ASP A 202 -0.96 -8.86 13.46
C ASP A 202 -2.35 -9.42 13.74
N ASP A 203 -3.15 -9.63 12.68
CA ASP A 203 -4.57 -9.96 12.79
C ASP A 203 -4.89 -11.20 11.94
N PHE A 204 -5.09 -12.31 12.63
CA PHE A 204 -5.45 -13.58 12.00
C PHE A 204 -6.77 -13.50 11.21
N LYS A 205 -7.76 -12.71 11.68
CA LYS A 205 -9.03 -12.54 10.96
C LYS A 205 -8.81 -11.91 9.59
N MET A 206 -7.94 -10.91 9.53
CA MET A 206 -7.56 -10.29 8.26
C MET A 206 -6.83 -11.27 7.34
N THR A 207 -5.86 -12.01 7.87
CA THR A 207 -5.11 -13.03 7.10
C THR A 207 -6.05 -14.06 6.48
N VAL A 208 -7.01 -14.57 7.24
CA VAL A 208 -8.01 -15.53 6.74
C VAL A 208 -8.93 -14.90 5.70
N ALA A 209 -9.41 -13.68 5.93
CA ALA A 209 -10.31 -13.00 5.01
C ALA A 209 -9.62 -12.74 3.66
N THR A 210 -8.44 -12.13 3.67
CA THR A 210 -7.67 -11.82 2.44
C THR A 210 -7.20 -13.08 1.71
N GLY A 211 -6.82 -14.14 2.44
CA GLY A 211 -6.44 -15.42 1.84
C GLY A 211 -7.60 -16.18 1.18
N LYS A 212 -8.86 -15.81 1.50
CA LYS A 212 -10.07 -16.36 0.89
C LYS A 212 -10.77 -15.41 -0.08
N GLY A 213 -10.20 -14.23 -0.32
CA GLY A 213 -10.83 -13.18 -1.12
C GLY A 213 -12.16 -12.67 -0.53
N ASN A 214 -12.31 -12.70 0.79
CA ASN A 214 -13.50 -12.27 1.51
C ASN A 214 -13.32 -10.88 2.13
N PRO A 215 -14.42 -10.14 2.39
CA PRO A 215 -14.38 -8.89 3.11
C PRO A 215 -13.73 -9.06 4.50
N ILE A 216 -12.93 -8.08 4.90
CA ILE A 216 -12.31 -8.06 6.23
C ILE A 216 -13.43 -7.88 7.27
N PRO A 217 -13.49 -8.73 8.33
CA PRO A 217 -14.51 -8.61 9.37
C PRO A 217 -14.47 -7.25 10.07
N THR A 218 -15.63 -6.67 10.36
CA THR A 218 -15.75 -5.33 10.96
C THR A 218 -15.17 -5.23 12.37
N ASP A 219 -15.05 -6.34 13.07
CA ASP A 219 -14.41 -6.44 14.39
C ASP A 219 -12.89 -6.67 14.33
N SER A 220 -12.31 -6.77 13.11
CA SER A 220 -10.86 -6.88 12.89
C SER A 220 -10.12 -5.69 13.48
N ALA A 221 -9.05 -5.95 14.23
CA ALA A 221 -8.19 -4.92 14.78
C ALA A 221 -7.39 -4.21 13.68
N ALA A 222 -6.96 -4.95 12.65
CA ALA A 222 -6.29 -4.38 11.49
C ALA A 222 -7.21 -3.45 10.69
N LEU A 223 -8.50 -3.81 10.51
CA LEU A 223 -9.46 -2.94 9.81
C LEU A 223 -9.65 -1.61 10.54
N LYS A 224 -9.71 -1.62 11.87
CA LYS A 224 -9.79 -0.39 12.68
C LYS A 224 -8.53 0.47 12.55
N ALA A 225 -7.36 -0.17 12.45
CA ALA A 225 -6.11 0.54 12.21
C ALA A 225 -6.09 1.19 10.82
N PHE A 226 -6.53 0.47 9.77
CA PHE A 226 -6.64 1.04 8.42
C PHE A 226 -7.62 2.21 8.36
N ASP A 227 -8.78 2.11 9.02
CA ASP A 227 -9.74 3.23 9.09
C ASP A 227 -9.12 4.47 9.74
N ALA A 228 -8.39 4.30 10.83
CA ALA A 228 -7.69 5.39 11.49
C ALA A 228 -6.57 6.00 10.62
N ILE A 229 -5.79 5.17 9.93
CA ILE A 229 -4.75 5.64 9.00
C ILE A 229 -5.39 6.39 7.82
N SER A 230 -6.46 5.86 7.24
CA SER A 230 -7.17 6.50 6.14
C SER A 230 -7.72 7.87 6.52
N LYS A 231 -8.30 8.01 7.70
CA LYS A 231 -8.72 9.31 8.25
C LYS A 231 -7.56 10.31 8.36
N ARG A 232 -6.39 9.88 8.84
CA ARG A 232 -5.18 10.74 8.86
C ARG A 232 -4.71 11.10 7.45
N LEU A 233 -4.84 10.20 6.48
CA LEU A 233 -4.48 10.47 5.09
C LEU A 233 -5.37 11.51 4.42
N VAL A 234 -6.65 11.59 4.81
CA VAL A 234 -7.57 12.64 4.34
C VAL A 234 -7.44 13.96 5.10
N GLY A 235 -6.69 13.97 6.20
CA GLY A 235 -6.40 15.19 6.97
C GLY A 235 -7.15 15.29 8.30
N ASP A 236 -7.90 14.27 8.70
CA ASP A 236 -8.60 14.23 9.97
C ASP A 236 -7.62 14.05 11.14
N PHE A 237 -7.88 14.73 12.22
CA PHE A 237 -7.14 14.51 13.47
C PHE A 237 -7.68 13.26 14.18
N VAL A 238 -6.91 12.17 14.09
CA VAL A 238 -7.18 10.91 14.80
C VAL A 238 -5.98 10.59 15.69
N PRO A 239 -6.11 10.51 17.02
CA PRO A 239 -5.02 10.16 17.92
C PRO A 239 -4.39 8.81 17.55
N LEU A 240 -3.08 8.70 17.66
CA LEU A 240 -2.37 7.44 17.43
C LEU A 240 -2.62 6.54 18.66
N THR A 241 -3.40 5.48 18.46
CA THR A 241 -3.63 4.47 19.50
C THR A 241 -3.05 3.15 19.05
N VAL A 242 -2.15 2.57 19.85
CA VAL A 242 -1.60 1.25 19.61
C VAL A 242 -2.39 0.25 20.45
N LYS A 243 -3.24 -0.55 19.77
CA LYS A 243 -3.87 -1.71 20.40
C LYS A 243 -3.10 -2.93 19.94
N THR A 244 -2.27 -3.47 20.81
CA THR A 244 -1.65 -4.80 20.61
C THR A 244 -2.68 -5.86 20.95
N SER A 245 -2.97 -6.73 20.01
CA SER A 245 -3.80 -7.94 20.22
C SER A 245 -3.07 -8.98 21.09
#